data_bb5ee3b982b15891f5759d72808f6487
#
_entry.id   bb5ee3b982b15891f5759d72808f6487
#
_cell.length_a   1.000
_cell.length_b   1.000
_cell.length_c   1.000
_cell.angle_alpha   90.00
_cell.angle_beta   90.00
_cell.angle_gamma   90.00
#
_symmetry.space_group_name_H-M   'P 1'
#
loop_
_entity.id
_entity.type
_entity.pdbx_description
1 polymer ?
#
loop_
_entity_poly.entity_id
_entity_poly.type
_entity_poly.pdbx_seq_one_letter_code
_entity_poly.pdbx_strand_id
1 'polypeptide(L)'
;MTQPIRLVHASDFHLEQPLHGLAEIPDHLGELLIEAPYHAAEQVFETALAEDVDAVLLAGDVLHVDRAGPPGIVLLLDQFARLGERGIPIYWAGGEVDGPDTWPRSVTLPDNVHVFPVGRVESFDLVRAGETIARVQGTSCPEGGAVDARGFCRDVHGLFTIGVAHGTNDSAGHEGDRVHYMALGGRHQQQTVDEQPGIAHYCGTPQGRAAEEPGPHGCTVVTVDETRRAKTRFVATDKVRWIDQALEVTASTKSEQLHERMVERLQKLQAQHPGIDLFIRWNIRGTGALVNRLRPNSLADELLVDLRRQFGERSPVAWSESIRCDSPLSVPAEWYDQETCLGDFLRVVREFEQQESAFDLQPFLPENVRDEFLESVAHIETNAEHEALLCRAAKLGVDLLTLPLEEGDAAK
;
A
#
# COMPACT_ATOMS: atom_id res chain seq x y z
N MET A 1 -20.27 -14.97 33.63
CA MET A 1 -19.76 -13.93 32.68
C MET A 1 -19.48 -14.67 31.39
N THR A 2 -20.18 -14.33 30.32
CA THR A 2 -19.90 -14.87 28.99
C THR A 2 -18.56 -14.34 28.54
N GLN A 3 -17.66 -15.21 28.05
CA GLN A 3 -16.37 -14.74 27.49
C GLN A 3 -16.61 -13.86 26.26
N PRO A 4 -15.84 -12.78 26.09
CA PRO A 4 -15.94 -11.94 24.90
C PRO A 4 -15.71 -12.74 23.62
N ILE A 5 -16.35 -12.37 22.51
CA ILE A 5 -16.08 -12.97 21.21
C ILE A 5 -14.82 -12.29 20.67
N ARG A 6 -13.88 -13.10 20.14
CA ARG A 6 -12.65 -12.62 19.52
C ARG A 6 -12.55 -13.12 18.08
N LEU A 7 -12.17 -12.23 17.19
CA LEU A 7 -12.01 -12.55 15.78
C LEU A 7 -10.72 -11.93 15.25
N VAL A 8 -10.11 -12.55 14.25
CA VAL A 8 -9.13 -11.92 13.39
C VAL A 8 -9.80 -11.60 12.07
N HIS A 9 -9.65 -10.38 11.59
CA HIS A 9 -10.08 -9.92 10.29
C HIS A 9 -8.86 -9.55 9.45
N ALA A 10 -8.71 -10.17 8.28
CA ALA A 10 -7.63 -9.97 7.34
C ALA A 10 -8.15 -10.03 5.90
N SER A 11 -7.46 -9.36 4.96
CA SER A 11 -7.77 -9.33 3.54
C SER A 11 -6.55 -8.93 2.71
N ASP A 12 -6.65 -8.97 1.40
CA ASP A 12 -5.68 -8.40 0.45
C ASP A 12 -4.25 -8.93 0.65
N PHE A 13 -4.10 -10.25 0.85
CA PHE A 13 -2.79 -10.88 1.05
C PHE A 13 -1.98 -10.89 -0.24
N HIS A 14 -2.64 -11.18 -1.39
CA HIS A 14 -2.02 -11.28 -2.71
C HIS A 14 -0.69 -12.02 -2.67
N LEU A 15 -0.71 -13.24 -2.19
CA LEU A 15 0.49 -14.07 -2.01
C LEU A 15 1.26 -14.31 -3.32
N GLU A 16 0.62 -14.11 -4.46
CA GLU A 16 1.23 -14.18 -5.78
C GLU A 16 2.06 -12.93 -6.16
N GLN A 17 1.99 -11.87 -5.35
CA GLN A 17 2.64 -10.60 -5.67
C GLN A 17 3.83 -10.35 -4.73
N PRO A 18 5.07 -10.51 -5.20
CA PRO A 18 6.24 -10.10 -4.42
C PRO A 18 6.26 -8.57 -4.23
N LEU A 19 7.07 -8.11 -3.29
CA LEU A 19 7.32 -6.69 -3.15
C LEU A 19 7.99 -6.15 -4.41
N HIS A 20 7.60 -4.94 -4.82
CA HIS A 20 8.04 -4.32 -6.07
C HIS A 20 8.36 -2.82 -5.88
N GLY A 21 8.73 -2.14 -6.97
CA GLY A 21 8.99 -0.68 -6.96
C GLY A 21 10.44 -0.31 -6.69
N LEU A 22 11.34 -1.28 -6.48
CA LEU A 22 12.78 -1.01 -6.49
C LEU A 22 13.29 -0.94 -7.92
N ALA A 23 14.06 0.12 -8.24
CA ALA A 23 14.65 0.28 -9.57
C ALA A 23 15.66 -0.83 -9.87
N GLU A 24 16.43 -1.24 -8.86
CA GLU A 24 17.36 -2.37 -8.93
C GLU A 24 17.16 -3.22 -7.67
N ILE A 25 17.10 -4.53 -7.85
CA ILE A 25 16.98 -5.50 -6.77
C ILE A 25 18.35 -6.14 -6.55
N PRO A 26 19.04 -5.82 -5.43
CA PRO A 26 20.27 -6.52 -5.08
C PRO A 26 19.98 -7.99 -4.78
N ASP A 27 20.91 -8.89 -5.16
CA ASP A 27 20.75 -10.34 -4.97
C ASP A 27 20.36 -10.74 -3.54
N HIS A 28 20.92 -10.07 -2.54
CA HIS A 28 20.66 -10.36 -1.12
C HIS A 28 19.27 -9.94 -0.62
N LEU A 29 18.53 -9.11 -1.38
CA LEU A 29 17.16 -8.71 -1.08
C LEU A 29 16.12 -9.51 -1.87
N GLY A 30 16.51 -10.24 -2.91
CA GLY A 30 15.59 -10.94 -3.79
C GLY A 30 14.68 -11.91 -3.04
N GLU A 31 15.25 -12.74 -2.17
CA GLU A 31 14.51 -13.69 -1.34
C GLU A 31 13.55 -12.97 -0.37
N LEU A 32 14.01 -11.92 0.30
CA LEU A 32 13.19 -11.11 1.22
C LEU A 32 11.95 -10.54 0.53
N LEU A 33 12.10 -10.01 -0.70
CA LEU A 33 11.01 -9.40 -1.45
C LEU A 33 9.94 -10.42 -1.87
N ILE A 34 10.35 -11.67 -2.14
CA ILE A 34 9.46 -12.76 -2.52
C ILE A 34 8.75 -13.33 -1.29
N GLU A 35 9.46 -13.49 -0.18
CA GLU A 35 8.94 -14.19 1.00
C GLU A 35 8.18 -13.30 1.99
N ALA A 36 8.38 -11.98 1.93
CA ALA A 36 7.72 -11.07 2.87
C ALA A 36 6.19 -11.21 2.92
N PRO A 37 5.45 -11.33 1.81
CA PRO A 37 4.00 -11.55 1.84
C PRO A 37 3.62 -12.87 2.54
N TYR A 38 4.40 -13.94 2.34
CA TYR A 38 4.18 -15.23 2.99
C TYR A 38 4.39 -15.15 4.49
N HIS A 39 5.47 -14.52 4.94
CA HIS A 39 5.71 -14.29 6.36
C HIS A 39 4.63 -13.44 7.01
N ALA A 40 4.16 -12.40 6.33
CA ALA A 40 3.08 -11.56 6.85
C ALA A 40 1.76 -12.35 6.97
N ALA A 41 1.46 -13.21 6.02
CA ALA A 41 0.31 -14.11 6.08
C ALA A 41 0.42 -15.09 7.25
N GLU A 42 1.57 -15.73 7.44
CA GLU A 42 1.82 -16.59 8.60
C GLU A 42 1.58 -15.86 9.91
N GLN A 43 2.06 -14.62 10.04
CA GLN A 43 1.86 -13.80 11.24
C GLN A 43 0.38 -13.45 11.51
N VAL A 44 -0.45 -13.32 10.46
CA VAL A 44 -1.92 -13.20 10.63
C VAL A 44 -2.49 -14.43 11.31
N PHE A 45 -2.14 -15.63 10.83
CA PHE A 45 -2.64 -16.89 11.39
C PHE A 45 -2.04 -17.19 12.77
N GLU A 46 -0.77 -16.89 12.99
CA GLU A 46 -0.15 -16.94 14.32
C GLU A 46 -0.86 -15.99 15.32
N THR A 47 -1.26 -14.80 14.85
CA THR A 47 -2.06 -13.87 15.68
C THR A 47 -3.38 -14.50 16.07
N ALA A 48 -4.06 -15.18 15.14
CA ALA A 48 -5.32 -15.85 15.44
C ALA A 48 -5.15 -16.97 16.49
N LEU A 49 -4.08 -17.75 16.38
CA LEU A 49 -3.74 -18.81 17.35
C LEU A 49 -3.35 -18.24 18.72
N ALA A 50 -2.53 -17.18 18.75
CA ALA A 50 -2.04 -16.57 19.99
C ALA A 50 -3.15 -15.85 20.77
N GLU A 51 -4.10 -15.21 20.07
CA GLU A 51 -5.25 -14.53 20.66
C GLU A 51 -6.37 -15.51 21.04
N ASP A 52 -6.27 -16.81 20.69
CA ASP A 52 -7.27 -17.85 20.93
C ASP A 52 -8.65 -17.37 20.45
N VAL A 53 -8.72 -17.04 19.15
CA VAL A 53 -9.93 -16.43 18.56
C VAL A 53 -11.02 -17.44 18.28
N ASP A 54 -12.25 -16.99 18.23
CA ASP A 54 -13.41 -17.82 17.89
C ASP A 54 -13.54 -18.06 16.38
N ALA A 55 -13.02 -17.17 15.56
CA ALA A 55 -13.01 -17.31 14.11
C ALA A 55 -11.99 -16.39 13.45
N VAL A 56 -11.62 -16.73 12.21
CA VAL A 56 -10.90 -15.86 11.27
C VAL A 56 -11.87 -15.43 10.17
N LEU A 57 -11.85 -14.14 9.85
CA LEU A 57 -12.62 -13.52 8.76
C LEU A 57 -11.64 -13.15 7.66
N LEU A 58 -11.73 -13.82 6.50
CA LEU A 58 -10.96 -13.49 5.31
C LEU A 58 -11.85 -12.73 4.33
N ALA A 59 -11.53 -11.45 4.11
CA ALA A 59 -12.34 -10.57 3.27
C ALA A 59 -11.73 -10.38 1.87
N GLY A 60 -11.27 -11.49 1.26
CA GLY A 60 -10.90 -11.60 -0.14
C GLY A 60 -9.47 -11.17 -0.51
N ASP A 61 -9.14 -11.42 -1.77
CA ASP A 61 -7.83 -11.18 -2.39
C ASP A 61 -6.67 -11.81 -1.62
N VAL A 62 -6.88 -13.06 -1.21
CA VAL A 62 -5.88 -13.83 -0.46
C VAL A 62 -4.83 -14.39 -1.41
N LEU A 63 -5.26 -14.99 -2.53
CA LEU A 63 -4.36 -15.68 -3.45
C LEU A 63 -4.93 -15.75 -4.86
N HIS A 64 -4.21 -15.24 -5.85
CA HIS A 64 -4.49 -15.53 -7.25
C HIS A 64 -3.90 -16.91 -7.61
N VAL A 65 -4.73 -17.96 -7.56
CA VAL A 65 -4.31 -19.35 -7.64
C VAL A 65 -3.45 -19.66 -8.87
N ASP A 66 -3.83 -19.15 -10.05
CA ASP A 66 -3.11 -19.41 -11.30
C ASP A 66 -1.72 -18.75 -11.36
N ARG A 67 -1.48 -17.72 -10.55
CA ARG A 67 -0.21 -16.96 -10.51
C ARG A 67 0.72 -17.35 -9.37
N ALA A 68 0.17 -17.68 -8.22
CA ALA A 68 0.95 -18.00 -7.02
C ALA A 68 1.65 -19.35 -7.07
N GLY A 69 1.09 -20.28 -7.86
CA GLY A 69 1.60 -21.64 -7.91
C GLY A 69 1.45 -22.42 -6.59
N PRO A 70 2.10 -23.60 -6.50
CA PRO A 70 1.96 -24.49 -5.35
C PRO A 70 2.33 -23.90 -3.98
N PRO A 71 3.38 -23.06 -3.83
CA PRO A 71 3.78 -22.57 -2.50
C PRO A 71 2.68 -21.82 -1.77
N GLY A 72 1.95 -20.93 -2.46
CA GLY A 72 0.85 -20.17 -1.85
C GLY A 72 -0.31 -21.05 -1.40
N ILE A 73 -0.67 -22.04 -2.23
CA ILE A 73 -1.72 -23.02 -1.89
C ILE A 73 -1.31 -23.85 -0.68
N VAL A 74 -0.08 -24.35 -0.66
CA VAL A 74 0.44 -25.18 0.44
C VAL A 74 0.45 -24.40 1.75
N LEU A 75 0.95 -23.15 1.73
CA LEU A 75 0.92 -22.28 2.90
C LEU A 75 -0.50 -22.15 3.46
N LEU A 76 -1.47 -21.78 2.63
CA LEU A 76 -2.84 -21.56 3.09
C LEU A 76 -3.46 -22.84 3.65
N LEU A 77 -3.30 -23.98 2.96
CA LEU A 77 -3.83 -25.26 3.44
C LEU A 77 -3.23 -25.67 4.79
N ASP A 78 -1.92 -25.47 4.98
CA ASP A 78 -1.24 -25.74 6.24
C ASP A 78 -1.78 -24.85 7.37
N GLN A 79 -1.89 -23.55 7.15
CA GLN A 79 -2.42 -22.62 8.14
C GLN A 79 -3.90 -22.90 8.46
N PHE A 80 -4.70 -23.22 7.46
CA PHE A 80 -6.12 -23.57 7.66
C PHE A 80 -6.28 -24.86 8.46
N ALA A 81 -5.45 -25.87 8.18
CA ALA A 81 -5.43 -27.12 8.96
C ALA A 81 -5.04 -26.87 10.42
N ARG A 82 -4.00 -26.06 10.68
CA ARG A 82 -3.56 -25.67 12.03
C ARG A 82 -4.67 -24.97 12.84
N LEU A 83 -5.43 -24.08 12.20
CA LEU A 83 -6.61 -23.47 12.82
C LEU A 83 -7.71 -24.50 13.08
N GLY A 84 -7.93 -25.42 12.13
CA GLY A 84 -8.89 -26.53 12.26
C GLY A 84 -8.59 -27.45 13.44
N GLU A 85 -7.31 -27.77 13.69
CA GLU A 85 -6.87 -28.56 14.88
C GLU A 85 -7.22 -27.87 16.20
N ARG A 86 -7.38 -26.54 16.20
CA ARG A 86 -7.81 -25.74 17.36
C ARG A 86 -9.32 -25.49 17.37
N GLY A 87 -10.07 -26.02 16.38
CA GLY A 87 -11.50 -25.80 16.24
C GLY A 87 -11.88 -24.36 15.84
N ILE A 88 -10.95 -23.61 15.23
CA ILE A 88 -11.17 -22.24 14.79
C ILE A 88 -11.68 -22.26 13.34
N PRO A 89 -12.93 -21.86 13.08
CA PRO A 89 -13.47 -21.74 11.73
C PRO A 89 -12.92 -20.51 11.02
N ILE A 90 -12.88 -20.62 9.69
CA ILE A 90 -12.50 -19.55 8.77
C ILE A 90 -13.72 -19.22 7.90
N TYR A 91 -14.14 -17.97 7.91
CA TYR A 91 -15.20 -17.46 7.03
C TYR A 91 -14.59 -16.61 5.95
N TRP A 92 -14.66 -17.06 4.71
CA TRP A 92 -13.96 -16.49 3.58
C TRP A 92 -14.91 -15.97 2.51
N ALA A 93 -14.94 -14.66 2.33
CA ALA A 93 -15.52 -14.01 1.17
C ALA A 93 -14.41 -13.82 0.12
N GLY A 94 -14.50 -14.50 -1.03
CA GLY A 94 -13.53 -14.32 -2.12
C GLY A 94 -13.56 -12.89 -2.67
N GLY A 95 -12.40 -12.38 -3.06
CA GLY A 95 -12.24 -11.08 -3.69
C GLY A 95 -12.25 -11.16 -5.22
N GLU A 96 -11.53 -10.24 -5.85
CA GLU A 96 -11.45 -10.18 -7.32
C GLU A 96 -10.61 -11.32 -7.91
N VAL A 97 -9.61 -11.83 -7.15
CA VAL A 97 -8.66 -12.84 -7.64
C VAL A 97 -8.89 -14.25 -7.10
N ASP A 98 -9.65 -14.40 -6.03
CA ASP A 98 -9.84 -15.65 -5.28
C ASP A 98 -11.32 -16.01 -5.11
N GLY A 99 -12.11 -15.79 -6.13
CA GLY A 99 -13.50 -16.22 -6.16
C GLY A 99 -13.66 -17.72 -5.86
N PRO A 100 -14.83 -18.18 -5.34
CA PRO A 100 -15.02 -19.56 -4.90
C PRO A 100 -14.78 -20.62 -5.99
N ASP A 101 -14.90 -20.25 -7.27
CA ASP A 101 -14.72 -21.15 -8.42
C ASP A 101 -13.28 -21.16 -8.95
N THR A 102 -12.37 -20.37 -8.39
CA THR A 102 -10.97 -20.26 -8.88
C THR A 102 -10.07 -21.40 -8.38
N TRP A 103 -10.48 -22.11 -7.32
CA TRP A 103 -9.68 -23.18 -6.75
C TRP A 103 -9.61 -24.41 -7.66
N PRO A 104 -8.41 -25.01 -7.86
CA PRO A 104 -8.27 -26.23 -8.63
C PRO A 104 -9.10 -27.36 -8.01
N ARG A 105 -9.81 -28.11 -8.82
CA ARG A 105 -10.63 -29.27 -8.34
C ARG A 105 -9.82 -30.33 -7.61
N SER A 106 -8.50 -30.34 -7.77
CA SER A 106 -7.58 -31.23 -7.07
C SER A 106 -7.24 -30.77 -5.65
N VAL A 107 -7.61 -29.55 -5.28
CA VAL A 107 -7.36 -28.98 -3.96
C VAL A 107 -8.65 -28.99 -3.17
N THR A 108 -8.64 -29.69 -2.04
CA THR A 108 -9.77 -29.73 -1.10
C THR A 108 -9.45 -28.82 0.08
N LEU A 109 -10.30 -27.84 0.33
CA LEU A 109 -10.19 -27.01 1.53
C LEU A 109 -10.57 -27.83 2.79
N PRO A 110 -9.92 -27.59 3.94
CA PRO A 110 -10.30 -28.21 5.20
C PRO A 110 -11.74 -27.88 5.62
N ASP A 111 -12.37 -28.76 6.40
CA ASP A 111 -13.77 -28.64 6.80
C ASP A 111 -14.09 -27.39 7.66
N ASN A 112 -13.09 -26.78 8.28
CA ASN A 112 -13.22 -25.52 9.04
C ASN A 112 -13.25 -24.27 8.16
N VAL A 113 -13.11 -24.39 6.83
CA VAL A 113 -13.13 -23.26 5.89
C VAL A 113 -14.50 -23.16 5.22
N HIS A 114 -15.17 -22.04 5.44
CA HIS A 114 -16.48 -21.73 4.88
C HIS A 114 -16.33 -20.60 3.86
N VAL A 115 -16.42 -20.93 2.56
CA VAL A 115 -16.33 -19.95 1.49
C VAL A 115 -17.72 -19.49 1.09
N PHE A 116 -17.91 -18.17 1.07
CA PHE A 116 -19.20 -17.57 0.69
C PHE A 116 -19.41 -17.58 -0.84
N PRO A 117 -20.64 -17.79 -1.30
CA PRO A 117 -20.96 -17.77 -2.72
C PRO A 117 -20.94 -16.34 -3.29
N VAL A 118 -20.86 -16.24 -4.63
CA VAL A 118 -21.06 -14.99 -5.35
C VAL A 118 -22.56 -14.69 -5.52
N GLY A 119 -22.94 -13.43 -5.45
CA GLY A 119 -24.26 -12.94 -5.82
C GLY A 119 -25.40 -13.17 -4.84
N ARG A 120 -25.13 -13.82 -3.70
CA ARG A 120 -26.08 -13.96 -2.59
C ARG A 120 -25.37 -13.96 -1.25
N VAL A 121 -26.02 -13.39 -0.25
CA VAL A 121 -25.54 -13.48 1.13
C VAL A 121 -25.92 -14.84 1.71
N GLU A 122 -24.92 -15.56 2.24
CA GLU A 122 -25.10 -16.79 3.00
C GLU A 122 -24.75 -16.58 4.46
N SER A 123 -25.32 -17.37 5.36
CA SER A 123 -25.14 -17.20 6.81
C SER A 123 -24.70 -18.50 7.46
N PHE A 124 -23.73 -18.39 8.37
CA PHE A 124 -23.25 -19.48 9.23
C PHE A 124 -23.38 -19.08 10.70
N ASP A 125 -23.66 -20.06 11.56
CA ASP A 125 -23.63 -19.86 12.98
C ASP A 125 -22.21 -20.05 13.52
N LEU A 126 -21.70 -19.08 14.24
CA LEU A 126 -20.46 -19.23 15.01
C LEU A 126 -20.76 -19.86 16.33
N VAL A 127 -20.24 -21.06 16.57
CA VAL A 127 -20.54 -21.90 17.72
C VAL A 127 -19.33 -22.02 18.64
N ARG A 128 -19.51 -21.81 19.94
CA ARG A 128 -18.50 -22.02 20.97
C ARG A 128 -19.11 -22.98 22.03
N ALA A 129 -18.42 -24.08 22.27
CA ALA A 129 -18.88 -25.11 23.27
C ALA A 129 -20.33 -25.59 23.07
N GLY A 130 -20.81 -25.70 21.83
CA GLY A 130 -22.16 -26.13 21.47
C GLY A 130 -23.22 -25.01 21.50
N GLU A 131 -22.87 -23.80 21.84
CA GLU A 131 -23.78 -22.63 21.84
C GLU A 131 -23.47 -21.68 20.69
N THR A 132 -24.50 -21.20 19.98
CA THR A 132 -24.35 -20.17 18.95
C THR A 132 -24.09 -18.82 19.62
N ILE A 133 -22.92 -18.27 19.42
CA ILE A 133 -22.46 -16.98 20.01
C ILE A 133 -22.59 -15.80 19.05
N ALA A 134 -22.58 -16.05 17.76
CA ALA A 134 -22.73 -15.01 16.72
C ALA A 134 -23.25 -15.63 15.42
N ARG A 135 -23.68 -14.77 14.50
CA ARG A 135 -24.01 -15.14 13.12
C ARG A 135 -23.07 -14.43 12.16
N VAL A 136 -22.43 -15.18 11.26
CA VAL A 136 -21.55 -14.67 10.23
C VAL A 136 -22.27 -14.75 8.90
N GLN A 137 -22.41 -13.61 8.23
CA GLN A 137 -23.01 -13.46 6.91
C GLN A 137 -21.91 -13.04 5.93
N GLY A 138 -21.96 -13.56 4.71
CA GLY A 138 -20.96 -13.16 3.73
C GLY A 138 -21.41 -13.36 2.29
N THR A 139 -20.72 -12.68 1.39
CA THR A 139 -20.81 -12.87 -0.06
C THR A 139 -19.46 -12.59 -0.67
N SER A 140 -19.06 -13.43 -1.62
CA SER A 140 -17.87 -13.19 -2.44
C SER A 140 -18.11 -12.07 -3.45
N CYS A 141 -17.03 -11.41 -3.87
CA CYS A 141 -17.05 -10.28 -4.77
C CYS A 141 -17.72 -10.63 -6.11
N PRO A 142 -18.72 -9.87 -6.56
CA PRO A 142 -19.27 -10.02 -7.90
C PRO A 142 -18.36 -9.37 -8.94
N GLU A 143 -18.55 -9.74 -10.21
CA GLU A 143 -17.93 -8.99 -11.31
C GLU A 143 -18.30 -7.50 -11.21
N GLY A 144 -17.27 -6.62 -11.16
CA GLY A 144 -17.45 -5.17 -11.01
C GLY A 144 -17.27 -4.63 -9.59
N GLY A 145 -16.94 -5.46 -8.60
CA GLY A 145 -16.33 -5.03 -7.33
C GLY A 145 -17.22 -4.31 -6.31
N ALA A 146 -18.50 -4.10 -6.56
CA ALA A 146 -19.38 -3.38 -5.63
C ALA A 146 -20.11 -4.33 -4.67
N VAL A 147 -19.98 -4.09 -3.36
CA VAL A 147 -20.70 -4.85 -2.32
C VAL A 147 -22.13 -4.35 -2.19
N ASP A 148 -23.13 -5.23 -2.41
CA ASP A 148 -24.52 -4.91 -2.11
C ASP A 148 -24.79 -5.07 -0.61
N ALA A 149 -24.73 -3.98 0.13
CA ALA A 149 -24.97 -3.96 1.57
C ALA A 149 -26.40 -4.33 1.97
N ARG A 150 -27.40 -4.29 1.04
CA ARG A 150 -28.81 -4.59 1.34
C ARG A 150 -29.07 -6.06 1.70
N GLY A 151 -28.17 -6.95 1.28
CA GLY A 151 -28.24 -8.37 1.63
C GLY A 151 -27.85 -8.69 3.09
N PHE A 152 -27.21 -7.76 3.77
CA PHE A 152 -26.71 -7.95 5.14
C PHE A 152 -27.67 -7.36 6.16
N CYS A 153 -28.17 -8.16 7.11
CA CYS A 153 -29.10 -7.69 8.12
C CYS A 153 -28.79 -8.29 9.49
N ARG A 154 -29.17 -7.57 10.54
CA ARG A 154 -29.05 -8.07 11.91
C ARG A 154 -29.91 -9.31 12.13
N ASP A 155 -29.40 -10.19 12.95
CA ASP A 155 -30.15 -11.38 13.36
C ASP A 155 -31.39 -10.98 14.16
N VAL A 156 -32.55 -11.54 13.77
CA VAL A 156 -33.85 -11.24 14.39
C VAL A 156 -33.98 -11.74 15.82
N HIS A 157 -33.16 -12.74 16.20
CA HIS A 157 -33.13 -13.30 17.56
C HIS A 157 -32.12 -12.60 18.45
N GLY A 158 -31.46 -11.56 17.91
CA GLY A 158 -30.56 -10.70 18.64
C GLY A 158 -29.14 -11.27 18.82
N LEU A 159 -28.70 -12.23 18.02
CA LEU A 159 -27.31 -12.66 17.99
C LEU A 159 -26.40 -11.50 17.47
N PHE A 160 -25.15 -11.47 17.92
CA PHE A 160 -24.16 -10.60 17.30
C PHE A 160 -23.97 -11.00 15.83
N THR A 161 -24.12 -10.06 14.92
CA THR A 161 -24.09 -10.34 13.48
C THR A 161 -22.87 -9.70 12.85
N ILE A 162 -22.10 -10.51 12.12
CA ILE A 162 -20.87 -10.16 11.42
C ILE A 162 -21.14 -10.25 9.93
N GLY A 163 -20.74 -9.26 9.14
CA GLY A 163 -20.71 -9.34 7.68
C GLY A 163 -19.27 -9.51 7.20
N VAL A 164 -19.06 -10.28 6.14
CA VAL A 164 -17.76 -10.44 5.47
C VAL A 164 -17.96 -10.23 3.98
N ALA A 165 -17.23 -9.29 3.37
CA ALA A 165 -17.31 -9.02 1.94
C ALA A 165 -16.05 -8.34 1.43
N HIS A 166 -15.84 -8.41 0.12
CA HIS A 166 -14.73 -7.74 -0.56
C HIS A 166 -15.26 -6.74 -1.59
N GLY A 167 -14.63 -5.58 -1.65
CA GLY A 167 -14.94 -4.53 -2.62
C GLY A 167 -15.28 -3.18 -2.00
N THR A 168 -15.65 -2.22 -2.85
CA THR A 168 -16.05 -0.89 -2.40
C THR A 168 -17.45 -0.91 -1.80
N ASN A 169 -17.57 -0.35 -0.61
CA ASN A 169 -18.88 -0.11 0.02
C ASN A 169 -19.24 1.37 -0.13
N ASP A 170 -19.85 1.73 -1.26
CA ASP A 170 -20.31 3.08 -1.54
C ASP A 170 -21.68 3.39 -0.90
N SER A 171 -22.25 2.45 -0.15
CA SER A 171 -23.52 2.61 0.53
C SER A 171 -23.41 3.41 1.83
N ALA A 172 -22.87 4.61 1.76
CA ALA A 172 -23.17 5.67 2.70
C ALA A 172 -24.66 5.98 2.59
N GLY A 173 -25.50 5.44 3.47
CA GLY A 173 -26.90 5.82 3.48
C GLY A 173 -27.92 4.74 3.83
N HIS A 174 -27.55 3.58 4.28
CA HIS A 174 -28.53 2.61 4.78
C HIS A 174 -28.70 2.79 6.29
N GLU A 175 -29.62 3.68 6.64
CA GLU A 175 -30.19 3.77 7.98
C GLU A 175 -30.97 2.49 8.27
N GLY A 176 -30.67 1.77 9.33
CA GLY A 176 -31.46 0.64 9.81
C GLY A 176 -30.64 -0.62 10.09
N ASP A 177 -31.01 -1.74 9.58
CA ASP A 177 -30.62 -3.08 10.02
C ASP A 177 -29.19 -3.54 9.63
N ARG A 178 -28.19 -2.67 9.67
CA ARG A 178 -26.80 -3.07 9.42
C ARG A 178 -26.31 -4.08 10.45
N VAL A 179 -25.46 -5.02 10.00
CA VAL A 179 -24.72 -5.92 10.91
C VAL A 179 -23.95 -5.15 11.98
N HIS A 180 -23.59 -5.80 13.06
CA HIS A 180 -22.86 -5.14 14.15
C HIS A 180 -21.40 -4.85 13.80
N TYR A 181 -20.78 -5.74 12.99
CA TYR A 181 -19.44 -5.57 12.45
C TYR A 181 -19.42 -6.03 10.99
N MET A 182 -18.96 -5.17 10.10
CA MET A 182 -18.77 -5.46 8.68
C MET A 182 -17.27 -5.51 8.38
N ALA A 183 -16.77 -6.72 8.14
CA ALA A 183 -15.40 -6.99 7.73
C ALA A 183 -15.30 -6.81 6.21
N LEU A 184 -14.52 -5.80 5.77
CA LEU A 184 -14.35 -5.44 4.39
C LEU A 184 -12.90 -5.63 3.93
N GLY A 185 -12.70 -6.13 2.71
CA GLY A 185 -11.45 -6.13 1.96
C GLY A 185 -11.54 -5.27 0.70
N GLY A 186 -10.42 -5.13 -0.03
CA GLY A 186 -10.31 -4.31 -1.24
C GLY A 186 -9.71 -2.92 -1.02
N ARG A 187 -9.22 -2.65 0.20
CA ARG A 187 -8.39 -1.48 0.49
C ARG A 187 -7.14 -1.91 1.22
N HIS A 188 -5.98 -1.59 0.67
CA HIS A 188 -4.68 -1.99 1.23
C HIS A 188 -4.31 -1.22 2.51
N GLN A 189 -4.95 -0.09 2.78
CA GLN A 189 -4.78 0.66 4.02
C GLN A 189 -5.94 0.43 4.97
N GLN A 190 -5.64 0.25 6.25
CA GLN A 190 -6.63 0.13 7.29
C GLN A 190 -7.50 1.39 7.38
N GLN A 191 -8.81 1.20 7.39
CA GLN A 191 -9.76 2.30 7.52
C GLN A 191 -11.08 1.85 8.17
N THR A 192 -11.52 2.57 9.20
CA THR A 192 -12.90 2.46 9.68
C THR A 192 -13.74 3.50 8.94
N VAL A 193 -14.75 3.05 8.19
CA VAL A 193 -15.62 3.92 7.39
C VAL A 193 -16.90 4.29 8.14
N ASP A 194 -17.40 3.39 8.98
CA ASP A 194 -18.59 3.63 9.82
C ASP A 194 -18.36 3.10 11.23
N GLU A 195 -18.85 3.80 12.24
CA GLU A 195 -18.87 3.38 13.65
C GLU A 195 -20.29 3.20 14.20
N GLN A 196 -21.29 3.71 13.51
CA GLN A 196 -22.70 3.66 13.91
C GLN A 196 -23.60 3.41 12.68
N PRO A 197 -24.66 2.61 12.78
CA PRO A 197 -25.11 1.81 13.94
C PRO A 197 -24.30 0.50 14.15
N GLY A 198 -23.34 0.20 13.31
CA GLY A 198 -22.37 -0.89 13.40
C GLY A 198 -21.05 -0.44 12.79
N ILE A 199 -19.97 -1.15 13.11
CA ILE A 199 -18.65 -0.86 12.59
C ILE A 199 -18.52 -1.43 11.18
N ALA A 200 -18.15 -0.59 10.20
CA ALA A 200 -17.68 -1.03 8.88
C ALA A 200 -16.17 -0.71 8.77
N HIS A 201 -15.37 -1.75 8.52
CA HIS A 201 -13.93 -1.67 8.69
C HIS A 201 -13.19 -2.43 7.58
N TYR A 202 -12.21 -1.77 6.97
CA TYR A 202 -11.17 -2.35 6.12
C TYR A 202 -9.95 -2.64 6.97
N CYS A 203 -9.47 -3.87 6.99
CA CYS A 203 -8.29 -4.24 7.79
C CYS A 203 -6.97 -3.83 7.16
N GLY A 204 -6.96 -3.57 5.84
CA GLY A 204 -5.75 -3.35 5.07
C GLY A 204 -5.06 -4.65 4.66
N THR A 205 -3.97 -4.54 3.91
CA THR A 205 -3.11 -5.67 3.53
C THR A 205 -2.17 -6.06 4.69
N PRO A 206 -1.83 -7.33 4.88
CA PRO A 206 -0.84 -7.77 5.87
C PRO A 206 0.58 -7.30 5.60
N GLN A 207 0.92 -7.01 4.34
CA GLN A 207 2.24 -6.59 3.90
C GLN A 207 2.13 -5.46 2.86
N GLY A 208 2.72 -4.30 3.13
CA GLY A 208 2.87 -3.25 2.12
C GLY A 208 3.84 -3.69 1.03
N ARG A 209 3.45 -3.57 -0.25
CA ARG A 209 4.19 -4.12 -1.38
C ARG A 209 5.12 -3.15 -2.08
N ALA A 210 4.86 -1.85 -1.93
CA ALA A 210 5.64 -0.81 -2.60
C ALA A 210 5.70 0.46 -1.74
N ALA A 211 6.54 1.40 -2.17
CA ALA A 211 6.71 2.67 -1.50
C ALA A 211 5.42 3.53 -1.42
N GLU A 212 4.41 3.20 -2.23
CA GLU A 212 3.07 3.82 -2.22
C GLU A 212 2.20 3.31 -1.06
N GLU A 213 2.63 2.24 -0.40
CA GLU A 213 1.97 1.65 0.77
C GLU A 213 2.86 1.83 2.02
N PRO A 214 3.14 3.07 2.47
CA PRO A 214 4.01 3.32 3.60
C PRO A 214 3.29 3.06 4.94
N GLY A 215 4.10 2.77 5.96
CA GLY A 215 3.61 2.55 7.31
C GLY A 215 3.43 1.08 7.68
N PRO A 216 2.88 0.81 8.86
CA PRO A 216 2.65 -0.54 9.33
C PRO A 216 1.46 -1.17 8.61
N HIS A 217 1.61 -2.41 8.21
CA HIS A 217 0.58 -3.26 7.62
C HIS A 217 0.29 -4.47 8.52
N GLY A 218 -0.93 -5.03 8.43
CA GLY A 218 -1.27 -6.11 9.34
C GLY A 218 -2.73 -6.55 9.26
N CYS A 219 -3.22 -7.10 10.37
CA CYS A 219 -4.60 -7.54 10.52
C CYS A 219 -5.30 -6.81 11.67
N THR A 220 -6.60 -7.02 11.78
CA THR A 220 -7.42 -6.45 12.86
C THR A 220 -7.93 -7.54 13.79
N VAL A 221 -7.60 -7.45 15.06
CA VAL A 221 -8.25 -8.22 16.13
C VAL A 221 -9.52 -7.49 16.56
N VAL A 222 -10.66 -8.19 16.45
CA VAL A 222 -11.96 -7.68 16.85
C VAL A 222 -12.38 -8.37 18.15
N THR A 223 -12.72 -7.57 19.15
CA THR A 223 -13.24 -8.08 20.44
C THR A 223 -14.64 -7.55 20.66
N VAL A 224 -15.60 -8.45 20.90
CA VAL A 224 -16.99 -8.09 21.20
C VAL A 224 -17.24 -8.31 22.67
N ASP A 225 -17.60 -7.25 23.36
CA ASP A 225 -17.88 -7.29 24.80
C ASP A 225 -19.30 -7.83 25.12
N GLU A 226 -19.60 -8.02 26.41
CA GLU A 226 -20.90 -8.51 26.90
C GLU A 226 -22.07 -7.58 26.50
N THR A 227 -21.79 -6.31 26.18
CA THR A 227 -22.79 -5.34 25.70
C THR A 227 -22.97 -5.38 24.19
N ARG A 228 -22.34 -6.37 23.50
CA ARG A 228 -22.32 -6.53 22.04
C ARG A 228 -21.68 -5.34 21.29
N ARG A 229 -20.74 -4.65 21.93
CA ARG A 229 -19.94 -3.63 21.28
C ARG A 229 -18.65 -4.23 20.76
N ALA A 230 -18.43 -4.09 19.47
CA ALA A 230 -17.16 -4.46 18.84
C ALA A 230 -16.12 -3.37 19.10
N LYS A 231 -14.87 -3.80 19.34
CA LYS A 231 -13.68 -2.96 19.40
C LYS A 231 -12.64 -3.56 18.47
N THR A 232 -12.00 -2.72 17.70
CA THR A 232 -10.93 -3.10 16.78
C THR A 232 -9.56 -2.74 17.35
N ARG A 233 -8.59 -3.64 17.17
CA ARG A 233 -7.19 -3.42 17.53
C ARG A 233 -6.32 -3.88 16.36
N PHE A 234 -5.53 -2.98 15.83
CA PHE A 234 -4.56 -3.30 14.79
C PHE A 234 -3.40 -4.14 15.35
N VAL A 235 -2.97 -5.12 14.59
CA VAL A 235 -1.79 -5.94 14.85
C VAL A 235 -0.90 -5.90 13.61
N ALA A 236 0.30 -5.36 13.74
CA ALA A 236 1.26 -5.33 12.64
C ALA A 236 1.77 -6.75 12.36
N THR A 237 1.78 -7.14 11.09
CA THR A 237 2.26 -8.43 10.60
C THR A 237 3.32 -8.28 9.53
N ASP A 238 3.58 -7.05 9.08
CA ASP A 238 4.51 -6.74 8.02
C ASP A 238 5.94 -7.16 8.36
N LYS A 239 6.57 -7.89 7.45
CA LYS A 239 7.98 -8.27 7.52
C LYS A 239 8.88 -7.15 7.03
N VAL A 240 8.44 -6.45 5.99
CA VAL A 240 9.09 -5.29 5.39
C VAL A 240 8.19 -4.08 5.55
N ARG A 241 8.74 -2.98 6.04
CA ARG A 241 8.01 -1.72 6.20
C ARG A 241 8.56 -0.62 5.34
N TRP A 242 7.70 -0.07 4.48
CA TRP A 242 8.00 1.11 3.70
C TRP A 242 7.82 2.36 4.57
N ILE A 243 8.80 3.28 4.51
CA ILE A 243 8.80 4.49 5.32
C ILE A 243 9.09 5.70 4.44
N ASP A 244 8.18 6.66 4.43
CA ASP A 244 8.42 7.99 3.91
C ASP A 244 9.09 8.85 4.97
N GLN A 245 10.32 9.27 4.72
CA GLN A 245 11.10 10.05 5.65
C GLN A 245 11.39 11.44 5.11
N ALA A 246 10.73 12.45 5.66
CA ALA A 246 11.00 13.84 5.31
C ALA A 246 12.22 14.38 6.08
N LEU A 247 13.08 15.13 5.40
CA LEU A 247 14.17 15.91 5.96
C LEU A 247 14.17 17.34 5.39
N GLU A 248 14.24 18.31 6.27
CA GLU A 248 14.31 19.72 5.91
C GLU A 248 15.77 20.15 5.73
N VAL A 249 16.08 20.85 4.65
CA VAL A 249 17.38 21.45 4.40
C VAL A 249 17.26 22.96 4.16
N THR A 250 18.30 23.69 4.52
CA THR A 250 18.39 25.15 4.31
C THR A 250 19.47 25.46 3.28
N ALA A 251 19.55 26.71 2.82
CA ALA A 251 20.58 27.16 1.90
C ALA A 251 22.01 26.97 2.45
N SER A 252 22.19 26.91 3.76
CA SER A 252 23.47 26.69 4.43
C SER A 252 23.80 25.23 4.73
N THR A 253 22.86 24.29 4.50
CA THR A 253 23.07 22.86 4.77
C THR A 253 24.09 22.29 3.77
N LYS A 254 25.11 21.62 4.30
CA LYS A 254 26.13 20.91 3.50
C LYS A 254 25.75 19.45 3.30
N SER A 255 26.33 18.81 2.28
CA SER A 255 26.10 17.38 1.97
C SER A 255 26.45 16.46 3.13
N GLU A 256 27.57 16.75 3.83
CA GLU A 256 28.01 15.96 4.97
C GLU A 256 27.01 16.02 6.12
N GLN A 257 26.43 17.18 6.39
CA GLN A 257 25.40 17.37 7.43
C GLN A 257 24.10 16.67 7.07
N LEU A 258 23.71 16.65 5.80
CA LEU A 258 22.55 15.88 5.34
C LEU A 258 22.82 14.38 5.55
N HIS A 259 23.96 13.88 5.13
CA HIS A 259 24.36 12.48 5.31
C HIS A 259 24.32 12.07 6.80
N GLU A 260 24.95 12.84 7.69
CA GLU A 260 24.93 12.60 9.13
C GLU A 260 23.50 12.51 9.68
N ARG A 261 22.61 13.41 9.28
CA ARG A 261 21.21 13.41 9.68
C ARG A 261 20.44 12.20 9.15
N MET A 262 20.76 11.74 7.94
CA MET A 262 20.18 10.52 7.36
C MET A 262 20.63 9.29 8.15
N VAL A 263 21.91 9.20 8.48
CA VAL A 263 22.48 8.12 9.33
C VAL A 263 21.82 8.08 10.71
N GLU A 264 21.76 9.21 11.41
CA GLU A 264 21.09 9.31 12.71
C GLU A 264 19.62 8.87 12.63
N ARG A 265 18.96 9.23 11.52
CA ARG A 265 17.56 8.88 11.32
C ARG A 265 17.37 7.39 11.07
N LEU A 266 18.23 6.75 10.28
CA LEU A 266 18.22 5.30 10.08
C LEU A 266 18.42 4.53 11.38
N GLN A 267 19.41 4.92 12.19
CA GLN A 267 19.64 4.31 13.50
C GLN A 267 18.41 4.42 14.41
N LYS A 268 17.77 5.59 14.41
CA LYS A 268 16.53 5.81 15.17
C LYS A 268 15.38 4.95 14.68
N LEU A 269 15.20 4.85 13.37
CA LEU A 269 14.15 4.03 12.76
C LEU A 269 14.34 2.56 13.07
N GLN A 270 15.57 2.02 12.96
CA GLN A 270 15.87 0.64 13.34
C GLN A 270 15.60 0.36 14.83
N ALA A 271 15.91 1.32 15.70
CA ALA A 271 15.61 1.20 17.13
C ALA A 271 14.11 1.26 17.44
N GLN A 272 13.32 1.99 16.65
CA GLN A 272 11.88 2.07 16.78
C GLN A 272 11.13 0.86 16.23
N HIS A 273 11.73 0.13 15.28
CA HIS A 273 11.14 -1.02 14.60
C HIS A 273 12.05 -2.27 14.70
N PRO A 274 12.24 -2.81 15.91
CA PRO A 274 13.14 -3.95 16.11
C PRO A 274 12.62 -5.18 15.35
N GLY A 275 13.50 -5.81 14.58
CA GLY A 275 13.20 -7.04 13.84
C GLY A 275 12.45 -6.84 12.51
N ILE A 276 12.09 -5.61 12.14
CA ILE A 276 11.43 -5.27 10.89
C ILE A 276 12.48 -4.77 9.88
N ASP A 277 12.41 -5.29 8.66
CA ASP A 277 13.20 -4.79 7.55
C ASP A 277 12.57 -3.49 7.02
N LEU A 278 13.36 -2.44 6.87
CA LEU A 278 12.87 -1.09 6.54
C LEU A 278 13.30 -0.70 5.13
N PHE A 279 12.36 -0.20 4.34
CA PHE A 279 12.63 0.38 3.03
C PHE A 279 12.25 1.85 3.08
N ILE A 280 13.25 2.74 2.93
CA ILE A 280 13.11 4.16 3.23
C ILE A 280 13.16 4.98 1.95
N ARG A 281 12.11 5.75 1.71
CA ARG A 281 12.04 6.79 0.70
C ARG A 281 12.29 8.14 1.37
N TRP A 282 13.35 8.81 0.96
CA TRP A 282 13.74 10.11 1.50
C TRP A 282 13.07 11.25 0.73
N ASN A 283 12.35 12.10 1.42
CA ASN A 283 11.72 13.30 0.87
C ASN A 283 12.46 14.53 1.39
N ILE A 284 13.38 15.07 0.60
CA ILE A 284 14.17 16.23 0.98
C ILE A 284 13.40 17.50 0.60
N ARG A 285 13.16 18.36 1.58
CA ARG A 285 12.44 19.64 1.41
C ARG A 285 13.34 20.79 1.79
N GLY A 286 13.22 21.92 1.08
CA GLY A 286 13.97 23.11 1.39
C GLY A 286 14.50 23.81 0.13
N THR A 287 15.48 24.70 0.32
CA THR A 287 16.04 25.53 -0.76
C THR A 287 17.56 25.56 -0.70
N GLY A 288 18.18 25.91 -1.82
CA GLY A 288 19.63 26.14 -1.90
C GLY A 288 20.36 25.18 -2.83
N ALA A 289 21.67 25.39 -2.96
CA ALA A 289 22.52 24.67 -3.88
C ALA A 289 22.54 23.15 -3.63
N LEU A 290 22.36 22.70 -2.38
CA LEU A 290 22.31 21.29 -2.03
C LEU A 290 21.10 20.60 -2.68
N VAL A 291 19.91 21.23 -2.62
CA VAL A 291 18.69 20.69 -3.25
C VAL A 291 18.86 20.53 -4.75
N ASN A 292 19.49 21.51 -5.41
CA ASN A 292 19.76 21.42 -6.84
C ASN A 292 20.75 20.30 -7.20
N ARG A 293 21.73 20.01 -6.33
CA ARG A 293 22.68 18.89 -6.50
C ARG A 293 22.11 17.52 -6.19
N LEU A 294 21.05 17.44 -5.39
CA LEU A 294 20.31 16.20 -5.10
C LEU A 294 19.31 15.82 -6.20
N ARG A 295 19.01 16.76 -7.09
CA ARG A 295 18.26 16.46 -8.32
C ARG A 295 19.16 15.70 -9.28
N PRO A 296 18.61 14.97 -10.23
CA PRO A 296 19.14 13.70 -10.66
C PRO A 296 20.66 13.71 -10.88
N ASN A 297 21.28 12.81 -10.26
CA ASN A 297 22.25 11.81 -10.58
C ASN A 297 23.47 11.69 -9.68
N SER A 298 24.28 12.68 -9.36
CA SER A 298 25.54 12.30 -8.72
C SER A 298 25.46 12.24 -7.20
N LEU A 299 24.97 13.28 -6.55
CA LEU A 299 25.01 13.37 -5.09
C LEU A 299 23.95 12.47 -4.41
N ALA A 300 22.75 12.34 -4.99
CA ALA A 300 21.71 11.47 -4.46
C ALA A 300 22.15 10.00 -4.53
N ASP A 301 22.74 9.59 -5.66
CA ASP A 301 23.25 8.24 -5.87
C ASP A 301 24.43 7.92 -4.95
N GLU A 302 25.39 8.87 -4.78
CA GLU A 302 26.48 8.72 -3.83
C GLU A 302 25.99 8.50 -2.39
N LEU A 303 25.01 9.30 -1.95
CA LEU A 303 24.39 9.15 -0.63
C LEU A 303 23.68 7.81 -0.48
N LEU A 304 22.89 7.41 -1.50
CA LEU A 304 22.20 6.12 -1.48
C LEU A 304 23.17 4.95 -1.41
N VAL A 305 24.23 4.95 -2.23
CA VAL A 305 25.27 3.89 -2.20
C VAL A 305 25.90 3.78 -0.83
N ASP A 306 26.24 4.91 -0.20
CA ASP A 306 26.87 4.90 1.12
C ASP A 306 25.95 4.41 2.23
N LEU A 307 24.69 4.87 2.25
CA LEU A 307 23.67 4.42 3.20
C LEU A 307 23.33 2.94 3.03
N ARG A 308 23.20 2.46 1.79
CA ARG A 308 22.93 1.05 1.47
C ARG A 308 24.06 0.15 1.93
N ARG A 309 25.31 0.54 1.69
CA ARG A 309 26.50 -0.20 2.19
C ARG A 309 26.53 -0.26 3.71
N GLN A 310 26.13 0.80 4.41
CA GLN A 310 26.20 0.90 5.85
C GLN A 310 25.07 0.16 6.57
N PHE A 311 23.84 0.22 6.01
CA PHE A 311 22.60 -0.26 6.66
C PHE A 311 21.83 -1.33 5.86
N GLY A 312 22.17 -1.51 4.59
CA GLY A 312 21.40 -2.38 3.70
C GLY A 312 21.87 -3.83 3.64
N GLU A 313 23.04 -4.16 4.21
CA GLU A 313 23.62 -5.51 4.12
C GLU A 313 23.40 -6.39 5.36
N ARG A 314 22.86 -5.83 6.43
CA ARG A 314 22.71 -6.55 7.72
C ARG A 314 21.23 -6.67 8.09
N SER A 315 20.82 -7.85 8.53
CA SER A 315 19.46 -8.08 9.04
C SER A 315 19.32 -7.58 10.49
N PRO A 316 18.26 -6.84 10.85
CA PRO A 316 17.24 -6.32 9.92
C PRO A 316 17.80 -5.23 9.01
N VAL A 317 17.40 -5.28 7.74
CA VAL A 317 17.84 -4.36 6.70
C VAL A 317 17.24 -2.98 6.92
N ALA A 318 17.99 -1.91 6.64
CA ALA A 318 17.44 -0.58 6.43
C ALA A 318 17.91 -0.05 5.06
N TRP A 319 17.10 -0.32 4.05
CA TRP A 319 17.39 -0.01 2.65
C TRP A 319 16.89 1.37 2.28
N SER A 320 17.80 2.27 1.93
CA SER A 320 17.44 3.56 1.34
C SER A 320 17.04 3.35 -0.12
N GLU A 321 15.73 3.39 -0.39
CA GLU A 321 15.16 3.13 -1.72
C GLU A 321 15.49 4.26 -2.68
N SER A 322 15.08 5.50 -2.33
CA SER A 322 15.27 6.68 -3.18
C SER A 322 15.39 7.96 -2.38
N ILE A 323 15.94 8.99 -3.02
CA ILE A 323 15.94 10.37 -2.53
C ILE A 323 15.12 11.21 -3.49
N ARG A 324 14.02 11.79 -3.01
CA ARG A 324 13.15 12.69 -3.76
C ARG A 324 13.28 14.12 -3.24
N CYS A 325 13.29 15.08 -4.14
CA CYS A 325 13.31 16.50 -3.82
C CYS A 325 12.03 17.16 -4.35
N ASP A 326 11.05 17.35 -3.46
CA ASP A 326 9.74 17.93 -3.81
C ASP A 326 9.74 19.47 -3.73
N SER A 327 10.88 20.06 -3.41
CA SER A 327 10.99 21.51 -3.30
C SER A 327 10.80 22.19 -4.65
N PRO A 328 10.12 23.35 -4.68
CA PRO A 328 10.04 24.13 -5.88
C PRO A 328 11.45 24.47 -6.38
N LEU A 329 11.61 24.54 -7.69
CA LEU A 329 12.88 24.89 -8.30
C LEU A 329 13.27 26.32 -7.86
N SER A 330 14.31 26.44 -7.04
CA SER A 330 14.88 27.75 -6.70
C SER A 330 15.94 28.07 -7.76
N VAL A 331 15.51 28.76 -8.81
CA VAL A 331 16.43 29.24 -9.86
C VAL A 331 17.11 30.48 -9.36
N PRO A 332 18.45 30.50 -9.22
CA PRO A 332 19.18 31.72 -8.92
C PRO A 332 18.93 32.80 -9.98
N ALA A 333 18.71 34.04 -9.56
CA ALA A 333 18.45 35.14 -10.51
C ALA A 333 19.56 35.29 -11.58
N GLU A 334 20.78 34.99 -11.18
CA GLU A 334 21.97 35.02 -12.03
C GLU A 334 21.92 34.04 -13.21
N TRP A 335 21.14 32.96 -13.11
CA TRP A 335 20.99 31.96 -14.19
C TRP A 335 20.19 32.52 -15.39
N TYR A 336 19.25 33.43 -15.11
CA TYR A 336 18.45 34.07 -16.15
C TYR A 336 19.29 35.06 -17.00
N ASP A 337 20.38 35.57 -16.42
CA ASP A 337 21.27 36.56 -17.07
C ASP A 337 22.43 35.89 -17.82
N GLN A 338 22.55 34.55 -17.74
CA GLN A 338 23.61 33.83 -18.45
C GLN A 338 23.33 33.76 -19.96
N GLU A 339 24.35 34.00 -20.77
CA GLU A 339 24.34 33.73 -22.22
C GLU A 339 24.65 32.25 -22.50
N THR A 340 23.79 31.35 -21.99
CA THR A 340 23.90 29.90 -22.12
C THR A 340 22.55 29.31 -22.50
N CYS A 341 22.55 28.07 -23.01
CA CYS A 341 21.29 27.32 -23.27
C CYS A 341 20.37 27.26 -22.04
N LEU A 342 20.95 27.16 -20.84
CA LEU A 342 20.20 27.20 -19.60
C LEU A 342 19.54 28.56 -19.37
N GLY A 343 20.27 29.66 -19.56
CA GLY A 343 19.71 30.99 -19.40
C GLY A 343 18.62 31.31 -20.43
N ASP A 344 18.80 30.88 -21.69
CA ASP A 344 17.78 30.99 -22.74
C ASP A 344 16.53 30.20 -22.38
N PHE A 345 16.69 28.94 -21.97
CA PHE A 345 15.59 28.08 -21.55
C PHE A 345 14.80 28.70 -20.39
N LEU A 346 15.48 29.17 -19.36
CA LEU A 346 14.82 29.74 -18.18
C LEU A 346 14.07 31.05 -18.52
N ARG A 347 14.58 31.85 -19.45
CA ARG A 347 13.86 33.06 -19.95
C ARG A 347 12.58 32.66 -20.66
N VAL A 348 12.63 31.64 -21.52
CA VAL A 348 11.45 31.11 -22.21
C VAL A 348 10.40 30.57 -21.22
N VAL A 349 10.82 29.77 -20.21
CA VAL A 349 9.90 29.30 -19.17
C VAL A 349 9.21 30.47 -18.46
N ARG A 350 9.96 31.50 -18.08
CA ARG A 350 9.42 32.72 -17.44
C ARG A 350 8.42 33.47 -18.33
N GLU A 351 8.65 33.52 -19.65
CA GLU A 351 7.68 34.09 -20.59
C GLU A 351 6.37 33.30 -20.61
N PHE A 352 6.44 31.98 -20.58
CA PHE A 352 5.24 31.12 -20.49
C PHE A 352 4.52 31.24 -19.14
N GLU A 353 5.24 31.43 -18.03
CA GLU A 353 4.62 31.70 -16.71
C GLU A 353 3.78 32.98 -16.67
N GLN A 354 4.12 33.96 -17.55
CA GLN A 354 3.42 35.25 -17.65
C GLN A 354 2.21 35.21 -18.62
N GLN A 355 2.03 34.11 -19.36
CA GLN A 355 0.93 33.96 -20.32
C GLN A 355 -0.28 33.31 -19.64
N GLU A 356 -1.40 34.02 -19.60
CA GLU A 356 -2.69 33.53 -19.07
C GLU A 356 -3.48 32.71 -20.11
N SER A 357 -2.86 32.18 -21.15
CA SER A 357 -3.55 31.45 -22.22
C SER A 357 -3.50 29.94 -22.02
N ALA A 358 -4.57 29.26 -22.42
CA ALA A 358 -4.62 27.80 -22.49
C ALA A 358 -3.40 27.25 -23.26
N PHE A 359 -2.78 26.20 -22.75
CA PHE A 359 -1.59 25.60 -23.32
C PHE A 359 -1.95 24.36 -24.12
N ASP A 360 -1.64 24.36 -25.42
CA ASP A 360 -1.90 23.23 -26.29
C ASP A 360 -0.57 22.52 -26.63
N LEU A 361 -0.45 21.30 -26.15
CA LEU A 361 0.71 20.43 -26.41
C LEU A 361 0.52 19.52 -27.63
N GLN A 362 -0.65 19.51 -28.28
CA GLN A 362 -0.92 18.67 -29.45
C GLN A 362 0.13 18.81 -30.58
N PRO A 363 0.62 20.04 -30.90
CA PRO A 363 1.65 20.19 -31.94
C PRO A 363 2.98 19.46 -31.67
N PHE A 364 3.24 19.16 -30.39
CA PHE A 364 4.49 18.51 -29.96
C PHE A 364 4.37 17.00 -29.79
N LEU A 365 3.16 16.44 -29.94
CA LEU A 365 2.99 14.98 -29.89
C LEU A 365 3.49 14.33 -31.18
N PRO A 366 4.28 13.22 -31.08
CA PRO A 366 4.69 12.45 -32.25
C PRO A 366 3.48 11.93 -33.02
N GLU A 367 3.51 11.97 -34.35
CA GLU A 367 2.38 11.56 -35.20
C GLU A 367 1.90 10.11 -34.97
N ASN A 368 2.84 9.23 -34.56
CA ASN A 368 2.57 7.81 -34.29
C ASN A 368 1.97 7.53 -32.91
N VAL A 369 1.77 8.55 -32.07
CA VAL A 369 1.29 8.44 -30.69
C VAL A 369 -0.01 9.23 -30.48
N ARG A 370 -0.56 9.83 -31.54
CA ARG A 370 -1.80 10.62 -31.47
C ARG A 370 -2.99 9.68 -31.39
N ASP A 371 -3.65 9.63 -30.24
CA ASP A 371 -4.96 9.02 -30.02
C ASP A 371 -5.89 10.00 -29.28
N GLU A 372 -7.19 9.75 -29.28
CA GLU A 372 -8.20 10.63 -28.66
C GLU A 372 -7.91 10.87 -27.15
N PHE A 373 -7.32 9.92 -26.45
CA PHE A 373 -6.99 10.05 -25.03
C PHE A 373 -5.82 11.02 -24.84
N LEU A 374 -4.74 10.86 -25.62
CA LEU A 374 -3.57 11.74 -25.53
C LEU A 374 -3.88 13.16 -26.01
N GLU A 375 -4.75 13.32 -27.00
CA GLU A 375 -5.23 14.64 -27.44
C GLU A 375 -6.01 15.35 -26.32
N SER A 376 -6.83 14.63 -25.53
CA SER A 376 -7.54 15.21 -24.40
C SER A 376 -6.63 15.63 -23.25
N VAL A 377 -5.56 14.88 -23.00
CA VAL A 377 -4.57 15.16 -21.93
C VAL A 377 -3.59 16.28 -22.34
N ALA A 378 -3.38 16.49 -23.65
CA ALA A 378 -2.50 17.51 -24.19
C ALA A 378 -3.08 18.93 -24.13
N HIS A 379 -4.38 19.07 -23.84
CA HIS A 379 -5.06 20.36 -23.70
C HIS A 379 -5.20 20.76 -22.24
N ILE A 380 -4.51 21.80 -21.81
CA ILE A 380 -4.45 22.25 -20.40
C ILE A 380 -5.34 23.47 -20.25
N GLU A 381 -6.45 23.32 -19.53
CA GLU A 381 -7.49 24.34 -19.38
C GLU A 381 -7.36 25.19 -18.12
N THR A 382 -6.71 24.67 -17.06
CA THR A 382 -6.67 25.38 -15.77
C THR A 382 -5.32 26.03 -15.49
N ASN A 383 -5.31 27.22 -14.88
CA ASN A 383 -4.09 27.91 -14.47
C ASN A 383 -3.23 27.06 -13.50
N ALA A 384 -3.87 26.27 -12.64
CA ALA A 384 -3.14 25.42 -11.68
C ALA A 384 -2.41 24.27 -12.37
N GLU A 385 -2.99 23.64 -13.40
CA GLU A 385 -2.34 22.61 -14.20
C GLU A 385 -1.22 23.20 -15.06
N HIS A 386 -1.43 24.40 -15.60
CA HIS A 386 -0.42 25.14 -16.34
C HIS A 386 0.81 25.46 -15.48
N GLU A 387 0.61 26.04 -14.29
CA GLU A 387 1.69 26.30 -13.33
C GLU A 387 2.44 25.03 -12.94
N ALA A 388 1.71 23.94 -12.67
CA ALA A 388 2.29 22.65 -12.31
C ALA A 388 3.12 22.05 -13.45
N LEU A 389 2.66 22.18 -14.69
CA LEU A 389 3.39 21.73 -15.88
C LEU A 389 4.66 22.56 -16.10
N LEU A 390 4.56 23.89 -16.06
CA LEU A 390 5.72 24.76 -16.22
C LEU A 390 6.76 24.54 -15.14
N CYS A 391 6.35 24.33 -13.90
CA CYS A 391 7.26 23.99 -12.80
C CYS A 391 7.98 22.66 -13.07
N ARG A 392 7.28 21.64 -13.58
CA ARG A 392 7.89 20.35 -13.96
C ARG A 392 8.82 20.49 -15.16
N ALA A 393 8.43 21.26 -16.18
CA ALA A 393 9.24 21.51 -17.36
C ALA A 393 10.52 22.27 -17.00
N ALA A 394 10.40 23.32 -16.16
CA ALA A 394 11.55 24.07 -15.66
C ALA A 394 12.53 23.16 -14.90
N LYS A 395 12.00 22.30 -14.04
CA LYS A 395 12.77 21.29 -13.30
C LYS A 395 13.55 20.39 -14.25
N LEU A 396 12.84 19.75 -15.16
CA LEU A 396 13.43 18.81 -16.12
C LEU A 396 14.48 19.49 -17.01
N GLY A 397 14.19 20.69 -17.51
CA GLY A 397 15.13 21.41 -18.36
C GLY A 397 16.38 21.85 -17.62
N VAL A 398 16.27 22.30 -16.38
CA VAL A 398 17.45 22.62 -15.54
C VAL A 398 18.26 21.35 -15.30
N ASP A 399 17.62 20.24 -14.95
CA ASP A 399 18.29 18.96 -14.69
C ASP A 399 19.05 18.51 -15.94
N LEU A 400 18.44 18.54 -17.13
CA LEU A 400 19.07 18.14 -18.39
C LEU A 400 20.21 19.07 -18.84
N LEU A 401 20.06 20.37 -18.63
CA LEU A 401 21.05 21.38 -19.11
C LEU A 401 22.20 21.60 -18.11
N THR A 402 22.09 21.11 -16.88
CA THR A 402 23.15 21.17 -15.87
C THR A 402 23.92 19.85 -15.70
N LEU A 403 23.51 18.77 -16.38
CA LEU A 403 24.28 17.52 -16.40
C LEU A 403 25.66 17.76 -16.99
N PRO A 404 26.75 17.30 -16.37
CA PRO A 404 28.04 17.25 -17.02
C PRO A 404 27.91 16.36 -18.27
N LEU A 405 28.26 16.89 -19.43
CA LEU A 405 28.42 16.07 -20.63
C LEU A 405 29.45 14.98 -20.31
N GLU A 406 29.02 13.70 -20.32
CA GLU A 406 29.97 12.61 -20.29
C GLU A 406 30.96 12.80 -21.44
N GLU A 407 32.23 12.98 -21.10
CA GLU A 407 33.32 12.95 -22.06
C GLU A 407 33.49 11.52 -22.58
N GLY A 408 32.72 11.13 -23.60
CA GLY A 408 32.80 9.81 -24.16
C GLY A 408 31.85 9.55 -25.31
N ASP A 409 32.05 10.21 -26.45
CA ASP A 409 31.96 9.62 -27.80
C ASP A 409 32.24 10.68 -28.90
N ALA A 410 33.36 11.35 -28.80
CA ALA A 410 33.95 12.07 -29.92
C ALA A 410 35.19 11.30 -30.40
N ALA A 411 34.99 10.07 -30.96
CA ALA A 411 35.94 9.42 -31.84
C ALA A 411 35.49 8.00 -32.21
N LYS A 412 34.63 7.84 -33.23
CA LYS A 412 34.93 6.93 -34.35
C LYS A 412 33.89 7.06 -35.46
#